data_3fb7aa3ede1f3baa3483154cbbb74665
#
_entry.id   3fb7aa3ede1f3baa3483154cbbb74665
#
_cell.length_a   1.000
_cell.length_b   1.000
_cell.length_c   1.000
_cell.angle_alpha   90.00
_cell.angle_beta   90.00
_cell.angle_gamma   90.00
#
_symmetry.space_group_name_H-M   'P 1'
#
loop_
_entity.id
_entity.type
_entity.pdbx_description
1 polymer ?
#
loop_
_entity_poly.entity_id
_entity_poly.type
_entity_poly.pdbx_seq_one_letter_code
_entity_poly.pdbx_strand_id
1 'polypeptide(L)' 'MTIWLNGIEAELPAGSTLAEAVAAAGAPAEGRGIAAAVDGEVVPRDRWQGVALAHGQRVEVVQAVQGG' A
#
# COMPACT_ATOMS: atom_id res chain seq x y z
N MET A 1 -13.97 4.82 -0.16
CA MET A 1 -13.46 4.69 -1.53
C MET A 1 -12.99 3.28 -1.79
N THR A 2 -13.08 2.85 -3.01
CA THR A 2 -12.63 1.52 -3.40
C THR A 2 -11.30 1.62 -4.10
N ILE A 3 -10.34 0.81 -3.69
CA ILE A 3 -9.06 0.65 -4.37
C ILE A 3 -8.85 -0.82 -4.71
N TRP A 4 -7.85 -1.10 -5.52
CA TRP A 4 -7.44 -2.47 -5.82
C TRP A 4 -6.15 -2.74 -5.05
N LEU A 5 -6.26 -3.59 -4.03
CA LEU A 5 -5.12 -3.94 -3.19
C LEU A 5 -4.64 -5.34 -3.58
N ASN A 6 -3.50 -5.39 -4.24
CA ASN A 6 -2.95 -6.66 -4.78
C ASN A 6 -3.99 -7.39 -5.66
N GLY A 7 -4.69 -6.63 -6.49
CA GLY A 7 -5.68 -7.18 -7.41
C GLY A 7 -7.03 -7.50 -6.81
N ILE A 8 -7.24 -7.20 -5.54
CA ILE A 8 -8.50 -7.47 -4.85
C ILE A 8 -9.12 -6.14 -4.42
N GLU A 9 -10.42 -5.99 -4.66
CA GLU A 9 -11.14 -4.79 -4.21
C GLU A 9 -11.06 -4.64 -2.71
N ALA A 10 -10.74 -3.43 -2.27
CA ALA A 10 -10.69 -3.10 -0.85
C ALA A 10 -11.34 -1.75 -0.61
N GLU A 11 -12.17 -1.67 0.42
CA GLU A 11 -12.80 -0.43 0.84
C GLU A 11 -11.97 0.23 1.93
N LEU A 12 -11.63 1.50 1.72
CA LEU A 12 -10.93 2.31 2.71
C LEU A 12 -11.67 3.63 2.86
N PRO A 13 -11.55 4.28 4.02
CA PRO A 13 -12.14 5.61 4.19
C PRO A 13 -11.55 6.59 3.18
N ALA A 14 -12.37 7.55 2.76
CA ALA A 14 -11.89 8.61 1.88
C ALA A 14 -10.75 9.35 2.55
N GLY A 15 -9.70 9.64 1.79
CA GLY A 15 -8.52 10.31 2.32
C GLY A 15 -7.47 9.37 2.91
N SER A 16 -7.71 8.06 2.86
CA SER A 16 -6.71 7.10 3.33
C SER A 16 -5.41 7.24 2.58
N THR A 17 -4.31 7.02 3.29
CA THR A 17 -2.98 7.11 2.73
C THR A 17 -2.48 5.74 2.29
N LEU A 18 -1.37 5.74 1.56
CA LEU A 18 -0.71 4.50 1.19
C LEU A 18 -0.25 3.73 2.43
N ALA A 19 0.18 4.42 3.48
CA ALA A 19 0.55 3.77 4.73
C ALA A 19 -0.61 2.98 5.31
N GLU A 20 -1.82 3.53 5.24
CA GLU A 20 -3.02 2.84 5.72
C GLU A 20 -3.36 1.63 4.87
N ALA A 21 -3.16 1.72 3.55
CA ALA A 21 -3.38 0.58 2.67
C ALA A 21 -2.37 -0.53 2.93
N VAL A 22 -1.11 -0.18 3.19
CA VAL A 22 -0.08 -1.15 3.54
C VAL A 22 -0.45 -1.87 4.83
N ALA A 23 -0.93 -1.13 5.83
CA ALA A 23 -1.39 -1.74 7.09
C ALA A 23 -2.58 -2.65 6.85
N ALA A 24 -3.52 -2.24 5.99
CA ALA A 24 -4.69 -3.06 5.67
C ALA A 24 -4.32 -4.35 4.95
N ALA A 25 -3.18 -4.37 4.26
CA ALA A 25 -2.67 -5.58 3.62
C ALA A 25 -2.01 -6.54 4.61
N GLY A 26 -1.96 -6.18 5.89
CA GLY A 26 -1.37 -7.04 6.93
C GLY A 26 0.13 -6.91 7.06
N ALA A 27 0.73 -5.90 6.47
CA ALA A 27 2.17 -5.70 6.54
C ALA A 27 2.58 -5.23 7.94
N PRO A 28 3.84 -5.53 8.34
CA PRO A 28 4.34 -5.06 9.64
C PRO A 28 4.31 -3.53 9.74
N ALA A 29 4.06 -3.02 10.93
CA ALA A 29 3.93 -1.59 11.18
C ALA A 29 5.19 -0.82 10.79
N GLU A 30 6.36 -1.43 10.99
CA GLU A 30 7.63 -0.79 10.63
C GLU A 30 7.84 -0.71 9.13
N GLY A 31 7.10 -1.49 8.34
CA GLY A 31 7.26 -1.52 6.89
C GLY A 31 8.58 -2.12 6.42
N ARG A 32 9.29 -2.81 7.28
CA ARG A 32 10.57 -3.43 6.90
C ARG A 32 10.36 -4.55 5.89
N GLY A 33 11.18 -4.54 4.85
CA GLY A 33 11.08 -5.54 3.80
C GLY A 33 9.82 -5.42 2.97
N ILE A 34 9.11 -4.30 3.06
CA ILE A 34 7.89 -4.06 2.31
C ILE A 34 8.16 -3.06 1.21
N ALA A 35 7.72 -3.40 0.01
CA ALA A 35 7.68 -2.47 -1.11
C ALA A 35 6.22 -2.19 -1.44
N ALA A 36 5.92 -0.93 -1.74
CA ALA A 36 4.57 -0.53 -2.12
C ALA A 36 4.61 0.32 -3.38
N ALA A 37 3.62 0.12 -4.22
CA ALA A 37 3.48 0.87 -5.46
C ALA A 37 2.03 1.31 -5.63
N VAL A 38 1.85 2.47 -6.25
CA VAL A 38 0.54 3.01 -6.60
C VAL A 38 0.52 3.20 -8.10
N ASP A 39 -0.43 2.56 -8.77
CA ASP A 39 -0.57 2.59 -10.23
C ASP A 39 0.74 2.26 -10.94
N GLY A 40 1.48 1.28 -10.40
CA GLY A 40 2.73 0.82 -10.97
C GLY A 40 3.96 1.62 -10.58
N GLU A 41 3.80 2.66 -9.76
CA GLU A 41 4.92 3.50 -9.37
C GLU A 41 5.32 3.21 -7.92
N VAL A 42 6.55 2.80 -7.72
CA VAL A 42 7.06 2.46 -6.38
C VAL A 42 7.18 3.74 -5.54
N VAL A 43 6.68 3.66 -4.31
CA VAL A 43 6.72 4.77 -3.36
C VAL A 43 7.64 4.39 -2.20
N PRO A 44 8.67 5.18 -1.91
CA PRO A 44 9.53 4.91 -0.76
C PRO A 44 8.74 4.93 0.54
N ARG A 45 9.17 4.10 1.49
CA ARG A 45 8.47 3.94 2.76
C ARG A 45 8.26 5.26 3.49
N ASP A 46 9.25 6.13 3.48
CA ASP A 46 9.17 7.41 4.18
C ASP A 46 8.14 8.37 3.58
N ARG A 47 7.59 8.02 2.43
CA ARG A 47 6.55 8.84 1.78
C ARG A 47 5.14 8.27 1.90
N TRP A 48 5.00 7.07 2.42
CA TRP A 48 3.70 6.39 2.45
C TRP A 48 2.63 7.21 3.16
N GLN A 49 2.99 7.90 4.24
CA GLN A 49 2.03 8.68 5.02
C GLN A 49 1.61 9.96 4.31
N GLY A 50 2.39 10.41 3.35
CA GLY A 50 2.10 11.62 2.59
C GLY A 50 1.39 11.37 1.27
N VAL A 51 1.16 10.12 0.89
CA VAL A 51 0.51 9.78 -0.37
C VAL A 51 -0.95 9.46 -0.11
N ALA A 52 -1.84 10.39 -0.45
CA ALA A 52 -3.27 10.17 -0.35
C ALA A 52 -3.74 9.33 -1.54
N LEU A 53 -4.53 8.32 -1.26
CA LEU A 53 -5.06 7.44 -2.31
C LEU A 53 -6.36 8.01 -2.87
N ALA A 54 -6.62 7.71 -4.12
CA ALA A 54 -7.84 8.08 -4.81
C ALA A 54 -8.62 6.82 -5.18
N HIS A 55 -9.94 6.99 -5.31
CA HIS A 55 -10.82 5.90 -5.71
C HIS A 55 -10.35 5.29 -7.03
N GLY A 56 -10.31 3.98 -7.08
CA GLY A 56 -9.96 3.24 -8.29
C GLY A 56 -8.47 3.00 -8.49
N GLN A 57 -7.62 3.54 -7.62
CA GLN A 57 -6.18 3.32 -7.77
C GLN A 57 -5.80 1.88 -7.44
N ARG A 58 -4.72 1.44 -8.06
CA ARG A 58 -4.16 0.11 -7.82
C ARG A 58 -2.99 0.25 -6.88
N VAL A 59 -3.04 -0.49 -5.79
CA VAL A 59 -1.99 -0.50 -4.78
C VAL A 59 -1.40 -1.91 -4.74
N GLU A 60 -0.10 -2.00 -4.85
CA GLU A 60 0.60 -3.27 -4.74
C GLU A 60 1.51 -3.23 -3.52
N VAL A 61 1.40 -4.24 -2.69
CA VAL A 61 2.21 -4.37 -1.48
C VAL A 61 2.90 -5.71 -1.55
N VAL A 62 4.23 -5.67 -1.56
CA VAL A 62 5.05 -6.88 -1.71
C VAL A 62 5.98 -6.97 -0.52
N GLN A 63 6.02 -8.12 0.10
CA GLN A 63 6.96 -8.39 1.17
C GLN A 63 8.19 -9.07 0.59
N ALA A 64 9.36 -8.51 0.88
CA ALA A 64 10.60 -9.12 0.44
C ALA A 64 10.80 -10.44 1.17
N VAL A 65 11.01 -11.50 0.40
CA VAL A 65 11.32 -12.79 0.98
C VAL A 65 12.82 -12.80 1.25
N GLN A 66 13.17 -12.84 2.54
CA GLN A 66 14.54 -13.04 2.93
C GLN A 66 14.86 -14.51 2.69
N GLY A 67 15.48 -14.77 1.56
CA GLY A 67 15.91 -16.12 1.26
C GLY A 67 17.01 -16.55 2.20
N GLY A 68 16.61 -17.03 3.28
CA GLY A 68 17.41 -17.67 4.31
C GLY A 68 18.86 -17.38 4.42
#